data_c7358e49226158fcddabcad18dfd262f
#
_entry.id   c7358e49226158fcddabcad18dfd262f
#
_cell.length_a   1.000
_cell.length_b   1.000
_cell.length_c   1.000
_cell.angle_alpha   90.00
_cell.angle_beta   90.00
_cell.angle_gamma   90.00
#
_symmetry.space_group_name_H-M   'P 1'
#
loop_
_entity.id
_entity.type
_entity.pdbx_description
1 polymer ?
#
loop_
_entity_poly.entity_id
_entity_poly.type
_entity_poly.pdbx_seq_one_letter_code
_entity_poly.pdbx_strand_id
1 'polypeptide(L)'
;MTATPNGGVMAPPYPKDDPFYSYTGPPPLPDILPGTVLDTRGVSYHILGLPTLLETTQLLYRSTSQTKAPTVNVTSVIQPRGLRDKTKVISYQSAYDSLNQNDEPSYAISGGCPTFAGVVPNVELGVFGPFLAEGYTVIVPDTEGQSADFAAGPEYGMNTLYSIKAALNSSTIDSDAKVAMLGYSGGAIATEWAAEYAPTYAPDVDEHLIGAAIGGLLVHPAHNLHYVDGSLMWAGVMAMALVGIARAFHIDFTPYLSDRGVQICNEIQAASIVDVLGLRYERLKWTDLAKPEYPTPESIPLYVETVNKLIMGTGGTPRTPLFIGQGAGGEREGTSGNKPGIGAGDGVMIAGDVRTLARKYCAAGRTVHYEEYDALSHIFSLALWLPNSIAWIKQRFAESTAPQNCSSIRPGNPIGPIPVS
;
A
#
# COMPACT_ATOMS: atom_id res chain seq x y z
N MET A 1 -19.15 21.51 10.75
CA MET A 1 -18.88 21.01 12.11
C MET A 1 -19.95 21.56 13.05
N THR A 2 -20.80 20.72 13.59
CA THR A 2 -21.77 21.10 14.59
C THR A 2 -21.10 20.97 15.96
N ALA A 3 -20.87 22.08 16.63
CA ALA A 3 -20.35 22.08 17.99
C ALA A 3 -21.45 21.61 18.96
N THR A 4 -21.13 20.66 19.84
CA THR A 4 -21.99 20.28 20.96
C THR A 4 -21.90 21.32 22.07
N PRO A 5 -22.91 21.45 22.98
CA PRO A 5 -22.89 22.39 24.08
C PRO A 5 -21.72 22.24 25.07
N ASN A 6 -20.98 21.14 25.01
CA ASN A 6 -19.85 20.82 25.89
C ASN A 6 -18.47 20.98 25.22
N GLY A 7 -18.37 21.58 24.03
CA GLY A 7 -17.08 21.89 23.39
C GLY A 7 -16.23 20.69 22.91
N GLY A 8 -16.77 19.47 22.96
CA GLY A 8 -16.09 18.29 22.42
C GLY A 8 -16.22 18.26 20.90
N VAL A 9 -15.11 18.10 20.19
CA VAL A 9 -15.12 17.78 18.75
C VAL A 9 -15.69 16.39 18.61
N MET A 10 -16.86 16.24 17.95
CA MET A 10 -17.40 14.92 17.63
C MET A 10 -16.53 14.26 16.55
N ALA A 11 -16.22 12.98 16.74
CA ALA A 11 -15.60 12.19 15.69
C ALA A 11 -16.46 12.21 14.42
N PRO A 12 -15.88 12.19 13.21
CA PRO A 12 -16.64 12.08 11.98
C PRO A 12 -17.43 10.75 11.94
N PRO A 13 -18.55 10.69 11.19
CA PRO A 13 -19.25 9.42 10.97
C PRO A 13 -18.32 8.41 10.32
N TYR A 14 -18.56 7.12 10.55
CA TYR A 14 -17.79 6.06 9.88
C TYR A 14 -17.94 6.14 8.35
N PRO A 15 -16.92 5.74 7.56
CA PRO A 15 -16.98 5.81 6.09
C PRO A 15 -18.26 5.19 5.51
N LYS A 16 -18.70 4.05 6.01
CA LYS A 16 -19.96 3.39 5.59
C LYS A 16 -21.23 4.21 5.86
N ASP A 17 -21.20 5.13 6.82
CA ASP A 17 -22.34 5.94 7.26
C ASP A 17 -22.20 7.41 6.81
N ASP A 18 -21.08 7.78 6.17
CA ASP A 18 -20.80 9.12 5.67
C ASP A 18 -21.11 9.19 4.16
N PRO A 19 -22.13 9.97 3.74
CA PRO A 19 -22.45 10.11 2.32
C PRO A 19 -21.30 10.55 1.42
N PHE A 20 -20.26 11.18 1.96
CA PHE A 20 -19.08 11.58 1.22
C PHE A 20 -18.33 10.41 0.59
N TYR A 21 -18.42 9.20 1.17
CA TYR A 21 -17.74 8.01 0.63
C TYR A 21 -18.56 7.26 -0.43
N SER A 22 -19.65 7.84 -0.92
CA SER A 22 -20.53 7.23 -1.92
C SER A 22 -20.86 8.20 -3.05
N TYR A 23 -21.25 7.66 -4.20
CA TYR A 23 -21.68 8.45 -5.34
C TYR A 23 -22.99 7.91 -5.92
N THR A 24 -23.99 8.76 -5.96
CA THR A 24 -25.33 8.45 -6.49
C THR A 24 -25.80 9.47 -7.54
N GLY A 25 -24.88 10.33 -8.01
CA GLY A 25 -25.18 11.40 -8.96
C GLY A 25 -25.31 10.93 -10.43
N PRO A 26 -25.83 11.80 -11.33
CA PRO A 26 -25.67 11.66 -12.77
C PRO A 26 -24.34 12.27 -13.23
N PRO A 27 -23.64 11.72 -14.27
CA PRO A 27 -23.96 10.46 -14.95
C PRO A 27 -23.70 9.22 -14.06
N PRO A 28 -24.15 8.02 -14.45
CA PRO A 28 -23.83 6.80 -13.73
C PRO A 28 -22.32 6.57 -13.66
N LEU A 29 -21.83 5.97 -12.55
CA LEU A 29 -20.41 5.78 -12.30
C LEU A 29 -19.62 5.08 -13.43
N PRO A 30 -20.18 4.08 -14.16
CA PRO A 30 -19.50 3.47 -15.31
C PRO A 30 -19.18 4.45 -16.45
N ASP A 31 -19.96 5.51 -16.59
CA ASP A 31 -19.80 6.50 -17.65
C ASP A 31 -18.79 7.61 -17.29
N ILE A 32 -18.26 7.57 -16.07
CA ILE A 32 -17.29 8.54 -15.58
C ILE A 32 -15.87 7.99 -15.75
N LEU A 33 -14.97 8.82 -16.27
CA LEU A 33 -13.57 8.42 -16.45
C LEU A 33 -12.84 8.28 -15.11
N PRO A 34 -11.93 7.30 -14.98
CA PRO A 34 -11.10 7.16 -13.78
C PRO A 34 -10.29 8.42 -13.46
N GLY A 35 -10.19 8.76 -12.17
CA GLY A 35 -9.53 9.98 -11.70
C GLY A 35 -10.39 11.24 -11.79
N THR A 36 -11.65 11.14 -12.21
CA THR A 36 -12.60 12.27 -12.14
C THR A 36 -12.99 12.51 -10.68
N VAL A 37 -12.90 13.76 -10.24
CA VAL A 37 -13.38 14.21 -8.92
C VAL A 37 -14.89 14.24 -8.92
N LEU A 38 -15.51 13.55 -7.97
CA LEU A 38 -16.96 13.39 -7.82
C LEU A 38 -17.51 14.31 -6.73
N ASP A 39 -16.74 14.50 -5.65
CA ASP A 39 -17.08 15.41 -4.56
C ASP A 39 -15.80 15.91 -3.88
N THR A 40 -15.91 17.01 -3.10
CA THR A 40 -14.79 17.65 -2.43
C THR A 40 -15.23 18.21 -1.08
N ARG A 41 -14.43 17.94 -0.03
CA ARG A 41 -14.66 18.57 1.28
C ARG A 41 -13.36 19.04 1.94
N GLY A 42 -13.43 20.13 2.70
CA GLY A 42 -12.35 20.57 3.58
C GLY A 42 -12.45 19.93 4.96
N VAL A 43 -11.33 19.37 5.46
CA VAL A 43 -11.22 18.85 6.83
C VAL A 43 -9.95 19.38 7.48
N SER A 44 -9.87 19.36 8.82
CA SER A 44 -8.60 19.55 9.52
C SER A 44 -7.82 18.24 9.50
N TYR A 45 -6.50 18.31 9.37
CA TYR A 45 -5.65 17.15 9.64
C TYR A 45 -5.58 16.90 11.15
N HIS A 46 -5.86 15.67 11.56
CA HIS A 46 -5.83 15.27 12.96
C HIS A 46 -4.69 14.29 13.24
N ILE A 47 -4.12 14.38 14.45
CA ILE A 47 -3.21 13.38 15.01
C ILE A 47 -3.89 12.87 16.28
N LEU A 48 -4.20 11.55 16.32
CA LEU A 48 -4.89 10.92 17.45
C LEU A 48 -6.16 11.70 17.88
N GLY A 49 -6.96 12.14 16.89
CA GLY A 49 -8.18 12.90 17.10
C GLY A 49 -7.99 14.38 17.43
N LEU A 50 -6.76 14.86 17.57
CA LEU A 50 -6.47 16.30 17.84
C LEU A 50 -6.20 17.05 16.53
N PRO A 51 -6.94 18.13 16.23
CA PRO A 51 -6.74 18.90 15.02
C PRO A 51 -5.38 19.61 15.02
N THR A 52 -4.74 19.65 13.86
CA THR A 52 -3.48 20.39 13.62
C THR A 52 -3.73 21.67 12.85
N LEU A 53 -2.63 22.39 12.53
CA LEU A 53 -2.67 23.57 11.66
C LEU A 53 -2.56 23.24 10.16
N LEU A 54 -2.49 21.96 9.79
CA LEU A 54 -2.47 21.54 8.39
C LEU A 54 -3.87 21.65 7.77
N GLU A 55 -3.94 22.12 6.55
CA GLU A 55 -5.18 22.15 5.77
C GLU A 55 -5.26 20.89 4.92
N THR A 56 -6.42 20.25 4.92
CA THR A 56 -6.65 19.05 4.14
C THR A 56 -7.92 19.19 3.30
N THR A 57 -7.79 18.92 2.02
CA THR A 57 -8.91 18.76 1.11
C THR A 57 -9.05 17.27 0.78
N GLN A 58 -10.21 16.69 1.08
CA GLN A 58 -10.55 15.34 0.64
C GLN A 58 -11.27 15.40 -0.69
N LEU A 59 -10.86 14.51 -1.60
CA LEU A 59 -11.45 14.34 -2.91
C LEU A 59 -12.04 12.93 -2.98
N LEU A 60 -13.36 12.84 -3.21
CA LEU A 60 -13.98 11.60 -3.67
C LEU A 60 -13.75 11.52 -5.16
N TYR A 61 -13.21 10.43 -5.65
CA TYR A 61 -12.92 10.26 -7.08
C TYR A 61 -13.36 8.89 -7.61
N ARG A 62 -13.58 8.82 -8.91
CA ARG A 62 -13.87 7.57 -9.62
C ARG A 62 -12.61 6.74 -9.72
N SER A 63 -12.65 5.51 -9.20
CA SER A 63 -11.57 4.54 -9.24
C SER A 63 -12.01 3.22 -9.89
N THR A 64 -11.16 2.20 -9.83
CA THR A 64 -11.38 0.89 -10.45
C THR A 64 -10.98 -0.19 -9.45
N SER A 65 -11.88 -1.15 -9.19
CA SER A 65 -11.65 -2.25 -8.27
C SER A 65 -10.68 -3.31 -8.84
N GLN A 66 -10.27 -4.27 -8.02
CA GLN A 66 -9.45 -5.41 -8.43
C GLN A 66 -10.07 -6.19 -9.61
N THR A 67 -11.40 -6.30 -9.65
CA THR A 67 -12.14 -6.97 -10.73
C THR A 67 -12.41 -6.08 -11.95
N LYS A 68 -11.81 -4.89 -11.99
CA LYS A 68 -11.96 -3.88 -13.05
C LYS A 68 -13.35 -3.24 -13.11
N ALA A 69 -14.16 -3.39 -12.08
CA ALA A 69 -15.44 -2.69 -11.98
C ALA A 69 -15.23 -1.20 -11.59
N PRO A 70 -16.11 -0.30 -12.05
CA PRO A 70 -16.12 1.08 -11.58
C PRO A 70 -16.40 1.15 -10.08
N THR A 71 -15.57 1.90 -9.35
CA THR A 71 -15.76 2.16 -7.92
C THR A 71 -15.44 3.62 -7.60
N VAL A 72 -15.67 4.02 -6.37
CA VAL A 72 -15.23 5.31 -5.82
C VAL A 72 -14.12 5.09 -4.83
N ASN A 73 -13.28 6.11 -4.63
CA ASN A 73 -12.30 6.08 -3.58
C ASN A 73 -12.00 7.50 -3.08
N VAL A 74 -11.35 7.63 -1.92
CA VAL A 74 -11.03 8.92 -1.32
C VAL A 74 -9.53 9.14 -1.27
N THR A 75 -9.13 10.37 -1.46
CA THR A 75 -7.77 10.83 -1.20
C THR A 75 -7.76 12.12 -0.38
N SER A 76 -6.76 12.28 0.48
CA SER A 76 -6.53 13.48 1.26
C SER A 76 -5.36 14.27 0.68
N VAL A 77 -5.60 15.51 0.27
CA VAL A 77 -4.57 16.46 -0.17
C VAL A 77 -4.23 17.37 0.99
N ILE A 78 -3.02 17.25 1.53
CA ILE A 78 -2.55 17.89 2.76
C ILE A 78 -1.58 19.00 2.39
N GLN A 79 -1.80 20.19 2.95
CA GLN A 79 -1.00 21.39 2.69
C GLN A 79 -0.65 22.12 3.98
N PRO A 80 0.58 22.67 4.10
CA PRO A 80 0.91 23.54 5.21
C PRO A 80 0.18 24.89 5.09
N ARG A 81 -0.12 25.51 6.21
CA ARG A 81 -0.56 26.93 6.22
C ARG A 81 0.62 27.84 5.92
N GLY A 82 0.44 28.76 5.01
CA GLY A 82 1.45 29.77 4.64
C GLY A 82 2.25 29.37 3.40
N LEU A 83 3.51 28.98 3.55
CA LEU A 83 4.34 28.59 2.40
C LEU A 83 3.82 27.31 1.77
N ARG A 84 3.37 27.41 0.52
CA ARG A 84 2.85 26.27 -0.27
C ARG A 84 3.51 26.27 -1.63
N ASP A 85 4.06 25.13 -2.00
CA ASP A 85 4.53 24.87 -3.35
C ASP A 85 3.61 23.81 -3.97
N LYS A 86 2.67 24.25 -4.79
CA LYS A 86 1.70 23.38 -5.47
C LYS A 86 2.30 22.63 -6.66
N THR A 87 3.54 22.97 -7.04
CA THR A 87 4.27 22.29 -8.12
C THR A 87 5.07 21.09 -7.64
N LYS A 88 5.30 20.97 -6.31
CA LYS A 88 6.03 19.86 -5.68
C LYS A 88 5.09 18.99 -4.85
N VAL A 89 4.85 17.81 -5.31
CA VAL A 89 3.86 16.90 -4.74
C VAL A 89 4.47 15.56 -4.36
N ILE A 90 4.18 15.10 -3.14
CA ILE A 90 4.46 13.75 -2.68
C ILE A 90 3.15 12.97 -2.69
N SER A 91 3.06 11.92 -3.47
CA SER A 91 2.02 10.90 -3.29
C SER A 91 2.55 9.86 -2.30
N TYR A 92 2.01 9.90 -1.09
CA TYR A 92 2.40 9.04 0.01
C TYR A 92 1.38 7.91 0.16
N GLN A 93 1.85 6.66 0.09
CA GLN A 93 1.06 5.48 0.29
C GLN A 93 1.27 4.98 1.72
N SER A 94 0.19 5.03 2.50
CA SER A 94 0.18 4.58 3.90
C SER A 94 0.39 3.07 4.02
N ALA A 95 1.06 2.66 5.08
CA ALA A 95 1.22 1.25 5.47
C ALA A 95 0.16 0.81 6.49
N TYR A 96 -1.08 1.29 6.36
CA TYR A 96 -2.13 1.03 7.34
C TYR A 96 -2.61 -0.42 7.38
N ASP A 97 -2.50 -1.13 6.29
CA ASP A 97 -2.77 -2.57 6.14
C ASP A 97 -3.92 -3.07 7.01
N SER A 98 -5.16 -2.99 6.51
CA SER A 98 -6.35 -3.30 7.30
C SER A 98 -7.46 -3.96 6.47
N LEU A 99 -8.26 -4.79 7.11
CA LEU A 99 -9.54 -5.31 6.60
C LEU A 99 -10.73 -4.46 7.06
N ASN A 100 -10.47 -3.27 7.64
CA ASN A 100 -11.47 -2.41 8.24
C ASN A 100 -11.45 -1.03 7.58
N GLN A 101 -12.50 -0.65 6.89
CA GLN A 101 -12.66 0.69 6.30
C GLN A 101 -12.48 1.84 7.30
N ASN A 102 -12.72 1.59 8.59
CA ASN A 102 -12.55 2.62 9.61
C ASN A 102 -11.08 2.92 9.93
N ASP A 103 -10.14 2.18 9.36
CA ASP A 103 -8.70 2.40 9.51
C ASP A 103 -8.10 3.14 8.30
N GLU A 104 -8.92 3.48 7.30
CA GLU A 104 -8.47 4.20 6.11
C GLU A 104 -7.84 5.54 6.44
N PRO A 105 -6.77 5.93 5.72
CA PRO A 105 -6.09 7.20 5.91
C PRO A 105 -7.02 8.41 5.88
N SER A 106 -7.99 8.46 4.96
CA SER A 106 -8.92 9.58 4.86
C SER A 106 -9.77 9.76 6.11
N TYR A 107 -10.23 8.66 6.70
CA TYR A 107 -11.01 8.66 7.94
C TYR A 107 -10.15 9.07 9.14
N ALA A 108 -8.96 8.49 9.29
CA ALA A 108 -8.03 8.83 10.35
C ALA A 108 -7.61 10.31 10.30
N ILE A 109 -7.26 10.82 9.12
CA ILE A 109 -6.90 12.22 8.88
C ILE A 109 -8.04 13.18 9.25
N SER A 110 -9.29 12.80 9.01
CA SER A 110 -10.46 13.64 9.36
C SER A 110 -10.80 13.66 10.86
N GLY A 111 -10.09 12.90 11.68
CA GLY A 111 -10.28 12.82 13.13
C GLY A 111 -10.95 11.55 13.61
N GLY A 112 -11.19 10.58 12.70
CA GLY A 112 -11.59 9.23 13.04
C GLY A 112 -10.38 8.46 13.59
N CYS A 113 -10.57 7.74 14.69
CA CYS A 113 -9.54 6.87 15.25
C CYS A 113 -10.24 5.82 16.13
N PRO A 114 -11.01 4.90 15.52
CA PRO A 114 -11.85 4.01 16.29
C PRO A 114 -11.10 2.83 16.89
N THR A 115 -9.97 2.44 16.29
CA THR A 115 -9.19 1.27 16.69
C THR A 115 -7.74 1.63 17.02
N PHE A 116 -7.04 0.76 17.73
CA PHE A 116 -5.59 0.91 17.91
C PHE A 116 -4.85 0.89 16.57
N ALA A 117 -5.41 0.20 15.60
CA ALA A 117 -4.88 0.08 14.24
C ALA A 117 -5.05 1.34 13.39
N GLY A 118 -6.16 2.04 13.52
CA GLY A 118 -6.37 3.35 12.89
C GLY A 118 -5.37 4.43 13.37
N VAL A 119 -4.49 4.09 14.31
CA VAL A 119 -3.36 4.94 14.72
C VAL A 119 -2.28 5.03 13.62
N VAL A 120 -2.09 3.99 12.79
CA VAL A 120 -1.00 3.96 11.79
C VAL A 120 -1.02 5.20 10.88
N PRO A 121 -2.11 5.53 10.17
CA PRO A 121 -2.14 6.72 9.34
C PRO A 121 -1.96 8.04 10.12
N ASN A 122 -2.32 8.04 11.40
CA ASN A 122 -2.14 9.23 12.25
C ASN A 122 -0.68 9.51 12.59
N VAL A 123 0.15 8.48 12.81
CA VAL A 123 1.56 8.65 13.18
C VAL A 123 2.46 8.82 11.96
N GLU A 124 2.00 8.49 10.77
CA GLU A 124 2.74 8.61 9.52
C GLU A 124 3.04 10.05 9.10
N LEU A 125 2.47 11.06 9.77
CA LEU A 125 2.96 12.42 9.66
C LEU A 125 4.47 12.52 9.97
N GLY A 126 5.02 11.64 10.80
CA GLY A 126 6.45 11.52 11.02
C GLY A 126 7.25 11.15 9.76
N VAL A 127 6.62 10.48 8.78
CA VAL A 127 7.23 10.06 7.51
C VAL A 127 7.24 11.20 6.49
N PHE A 128 6.08 11.78 6.22
CA PHE A 128 5.96 12.82 5.17
C PHE A 128 6.01 14.26 5.69
N GLY A 129 5.99 14.48 7.00
CA GLY A 129 6.07 15.79 7.63
C GLY A 129 7.28 16.65 7.21
N PRO A 130 8.48 16.05 6.99
CA PRO A 130 9.63 16.78 6.47
C PRO A 130 9.38 17.47 5.11
N PHE A 131 8.54 16.92 4.25
CA PHE A 131 8.15 17.55 2.98
C PHE A 131 7.16 18.71 3.22
N LEU A 132 6.15 18.50 4.07
CA LEU A 132 5.21 19.58 4.45
C LEU A 132 5.93 20.77 5.09
N ALA A 133 6.95 20.53 5.92
CA ALA A 133 7.76 21.58 6.54
C ALA A 133 8.52 22.43 5.51
N GLU A 134 8.80 21.90 4.34
CA GLU A 134 9.43 22.60 3.21
C GLU A 134 8.42 23.14 2.18
N GLY A 135 7.12 23.09 2.50
CA GLY A 135 6.07 23.66 1.67
C GLY A 135 5.49 22.72 0.61
N TYR A 136 5.95 21.47 0.52
CA TYR A 136 5.39 20.51 -0.45
C TYR A 136 3.92 20.20 -0.14
N THR A 137 3.16 19.81 -1.15
CA THR A 137 1.84 19.21 -0.99
C THR A 137 1.99 17.70 -0.87
N VAL A 138 1.21 17.08 0.02
CA VAL A 138 1.19 15.62 0.19
C VAL A 138 -0.20 15.08 -0.15
N ILE A 139 -0.26 14.05 -0.99
CA ILE A 139 -1.48 13.31 -1.35
C ILE A 139 -1.43 11.96 -0.65
N VAL A 140 -2.50 11.60 0.06
CA VAL A 140 -2.61 10.31 0.76
C VAL A 140 -3.90 9.63 0.33
N PRO A 141 -3.86 8.65 -0.57
CA PRO A 141 -5.02 7.85 -0.97
C PRO A 141 -5.36 6.76 0.04
N ASP A 142 -6.62 6.33 0.06
CA ASP A 142 -7.06 5.08 0.68
C ASP A 142 -6.70 3.94 -0.28
N THR A 143 -5.51 3.35 -0.12
CA THR A 143 -4.94 2.44 -1.12
C THR A 143 -5.71 1.14 -1.27
N GLU A 144 -6.30 0.61 -0.19
CA GLU A 144 -7.05 -0.65 -0.16
C GLU A 144 -8.49 -0.53 -0.66
N GLY A 145 -8.90 0.70 -1.02
CA GLY A 145 -10.24 0.97 -1.54
C GLY A 145 -11.34 0.81 -0.51
N GLN A 146 -12.57 1.14 -0.91
CA GLN A 146 -13.73 1.18 -0.01
C GLN A 146 -14.16 -0.20 0.55
N SER A 147 -13.57 -1.29 0.06
CA SER A 147 -13.82 -2.65 0.57
C SER A 147 -12.75 -3.13 1.55
N ALA A 148 -11.70 -2.33 1.77
CA ALA A 148 -10.51 -2.72 2.54
C ALA A 148 -9.93 -4.06 2.01
N ASP A 149 -9.50 -4.04 0.75
CA ASP A 149 -9.10 -5.20 -0.05
C ASP A 149 -7.61 -5.51 0.18
N PHE A 150 -7.24 -5.81 1.42
CA PHE A 150 -5.86 -6.06 1.82
C PHE A 150 -5.13 -7.03 0.89
N ALA A 151 -3.90 -6.69 0.52
CA ALA A 151 -2.99 -7.41 -0.38
C ALA A 151 -3.40 -7.46 -1.86
N ALA A 152 -4.45 -6.74 -2.30
CA ALA A 152 -4.85 -6.62 -3.69
C ALA A 152 -4.01 -5.57 -4.45
N GLY A 153 -2.72 -5.79 -4.58
CA GLY A 153 -1.74 -4.83 -5.11
C GLY A 153 -2.13 -4.09 -6.40
N PRO A 154 -2.66 -4.76 -7.44
CA PRO A 154 -3.12 -4.07 -8.65
C PRO A 154 -4.17 -2.99 -8.40
N GLU A 155 -5.11 -3.21 -7.47
CA GLU A 155 -6.09 -2.21 -7.07
C GLU A 155 -5.44 -1.03 -6.35
N TYR A 156 -4.48 -1.30 -5.46
CA TYR A 156 -3.69 -0.27 -4.78
C TYR A 156 -3.01 0.67 -5.78
N GLY A 157 -2.39 0.09 -6.83
CA GLY A 157 -1.76 0.86 -7.89
C GLY A 157 -2.75 1.76 -8.64
N MET A 158 -3.93 1.23 -8.97
CA MET A 158 -4.98 2.02 -9.64
C MET A 158 -5.53 3.12 -8.74
N ASN A 159 -5.80 2.83 -7.45
CA ASN A 159 -6.24 3.82 -6.49
C ASN A 159 -5.21 4.94 -6.33
N THR A 160 -3.91 4.60 -6.27
CA THR A 160 -2.82 5.58 -6.20
C THR A 160 -2.77 6.48 -7.43
N LEU A 161 -2.78 5.91 -8.64
CA LEU A 161 -2.71 6.68 -9.89
C LEU A 161 -3.90 7.60 -10.08
N TYR A 162 -5.12 7.09 -9.82
CA TYR A 162 -6.32 7.89 -9.97
C TYR A 162 -6.47 8.95 -8.86
N SER A 163 -5.89 8.73 -7.69
CA SER A 163 -5.72 9.75 -6.65
C SER A 163 -4.86 10.93 -7.15
N ILE A 164 -3.69 10.63 -7.73
CA ILE A 164 -2.81 11.65 -8.32
C ILE A 164 -3.56 12.40 -9.44
N LYS A 165 -4.24 11.67 -10.33
CA LYS A 165 -5.03 12.27 -11.41
C LYS A 165 -6.15 13.16 -10.88
N ALA A 166 -6.86 12.74 -9.84
CA ALA A 166 -7.90 13.55 -9.20
C ALA A 166 -7.33 14.84 -8.61
N ALA A 167 -6.15 14.77 -7.97
CA ALA A 167 -5.48 15.96 -7.45
C ALA A 167 -5.04 16.92 -8.57
N LEU A 168 -4.46 16.40 -9.67
CA LEU A 168 -4.08 17.20 -10.86
C LEU A 168 -5.29 17.86 -11.53
N ASN A 169 -6.44 17.19 -11.54
CA ASN A 169 -7.69 17.72 -12.09
C ASN A 169 -8.43 18.66 -11.13
N SER A 170 -7.96 18.81 -9.91
CA SER A 170 -8.52 19.71 -8.90
C SER A 170 -7.75 21.02 -8.83
N SER A 171 -8.25 21.99 -8.09
CA SER A 171 -7.50 23.25 -7.80
C SER A 171 -6.53 23.12 -6.63
N THR A 172 -6.35 21.91 -6.07
CA THR A 172 -5.51 21.69 -4.88
C THR A 172 -4.03 21.74 -5.20
N ILE A 173 -3.61 21.27 -6.36
CA ILE A 173 -2.24 21.34 -6.88
C ILE A 173 -2.23 22.00 -8.27
N ASP A 174 -1.04 22.33 -8.77
CA ASP A 174 -0.91 22.89 -10.11
C ASP A 174 -0.99 21.75 -11.16
N SER A 175 -1.54 22.06 -12.33
CA SER A 175 -1.75 21.07 -13.39
C SER A 175 -0.45 20.55 -14.02
N ASP A 176 0.68 21.21 -13.79
CA ASP A 176 2.03 20.83 -14.23
C ASP A 176 2.92 20.37 -13.07
N ALA A 177 2.32 20.06 -11.93
CA ALA A 177 3.03 19.62 -10.74
C ALA A 177 3.88 18.36 -11.01
N LYS A 178 5.09 18.34 -10.45
CA LYS A 178 5.94 17.14 -10.39
C LYS A 178 5.54 16.32 -9.18
N VAL A 179 5.42 15.01 -9.38
CA VAL A 179 4.97 14.07 -8.35
C VAL A 179 6.05 13.03 -8.08
N ALA A 180 6.43 12.86 -6.81
CA ALA A 180 7.21 11.72 -6.38
C ALA A 180 6.33 10.81 -5.51
N MET A 181 6.44 9.49 -5.69
CA MET A 181 5.73 8.50 -4.89
C MET A 181 6.62 7.97 -3.77
N LEU A 182 6.03 7.70 -2.60
CA LEU A 182 6.73 7.23 -1.41
C LEU A 182 5.87 6.23 -0.65
N GLY A 183 6.34 4.99 -0.47
CA GLY A 183 5.64 3.97 0.31
C GLY A 183 6.57 2.95 0.95
N TYR A 184 6.21 2.51 2.15
CA TYR A 184 6.88 1.44 2.89
C TYR A 184 5.89 0.32 3.21
N SER A 185 6.32 -0.96 3.22
CA SER A 185 5.47 -2.12 3.56
C SER A 185 4.22 -2.20 2.66
N GLY A 186 3.01 -2.18 3.20
CA GLY A 186 1.78 -2.11 2.41
C GLY A 186 1.74 -0.91 1.47
N GLY A 187 2.26 0.24 1.92
CA GLY A 187 2.44 1.41 1.06
C GLY A 187 3.43 1.18 -0.09
N ALA A 188 4.45 0.32 0.09
CA ALA A 188 5.36 -0.08 -0.98
C ALA A 188 4.65 -0.89 -2.06
N ILE A 189 3.69 -1.74 -1.68
CA ILE A 189 2.85 -2.50 -2.62
C ILE A 189 2.12 -1.53 -3.55
N ALA A 190 1.47 -0.52 -2.97
CA ALA A 190 0.74 0.49 -3.73
C ALA A 190 1.65 1.33 -4.64
N THR A 191 2.81 1.75 -4.12
CA THR A 191 3.79 2.55 -4.85
C THR A 191 4.35 1.80 -6.06
N GLU A 192 4.69 0.54 -5.88
CA GLU A 192 5.27 -0.29 -6.94
C GLU A 192 4.26 -0.60 -8.04
N TRP A 193 3.06 -1.08 -7.68
CA TRP A 193 1.99 -1.32 -8.66
C TRP A 193 1.57 -0.05 -9.39
N ALA A 194 1.58 1.10 -8.72
CA ALA A 194 1.34 2.38 -9.39
C ALA A 194 2.45 2.69 -10.41
N ALA A 195 3.70 2.48 -10.06
CA ALA A 195 4.82 2.69 -10.96
C ALA A 195 4.77 1.75 -12.19
N GLU A 196 4.41 0.45 -12.00
CA GLU A 196 4.21 -0.50 -13.10
C GLU A 196 3.07 -0.08 -14.03
N TYR A 197 1.96 0.36 -13.46
CA TYR A 197 0.75 0.66 -14.20
C TYR A 197 0.75 2.06 -14.85
N ALA A 198 1.51 3.02 -14.32
CA ALA A 198 1.50 4.40 -14.80
C ALA A 198 1.60 4.52 -16.33
N PRO A 199 2.55 3.84 -17.03
CA PRO A 199 2.68 3.99 -18.48
C PRO A 199 1.48 3.52 -19.31
N THR A 200 0.65 2.63 -18.76
CA THR A 200 -0.46 1.99 -19.50
C THR A 200 -1.83 2.40 -19.02
N TYR A 201 -2.04 2.51 -17.72
CA TYR A 201 -3.35 2.85 -17.14
C TYR A 201 -3.58 4.34 -16.95
N ALA A 202 -2.52 5.11 -16.71
CA ALA A 202 -2.59 6.56 -16.51
C ALA A 202 -1.37 7.25 -17.12
N PRO A 203 -1.19 7.19 -18.46
CA PRO A 203 -0.03 7.77 -19.13
C PRO A 203 0.09 9.29 -18.93
N ASP A 204 -1.03 9.97 -18.73
CA ASP A 204 -1.07 11.38 -18.34
C ASP A 204 -0.49 11.62 -16.93
N VAL A 205 -0.70 10.71 -15.97
CA VAL A 205 -0.04 10.77 -14.66
C VAL A 205 1.44 10.41 -14.77
N ASP A 206 1.79 9.42 -15.59
CA ASP A 206 3.18 8.96 -15.79
C ASP A 206 4.13 10.11 -16.20
N GLU A 207 3.64 11.08 -16.97
CA GLU A 207 4.38 12.27 -17.39
C GLU A 207 4.75 13.20 -16.22
N HIS A 208 4.01 13.16 -15.12
CA HIS A 208 4.26 13.93 -13.90
C HIS A 208 5.19 13.22 -12.91
N LEU A 209 5.37 11.89 -13.05
CA LEU A 209 6.16 11.10 -12.10
C LEU A 209 7.66 11.31 -12.28
N ILE A 210 8.32 11.80 -11.24
CA ILE A 210 9.76 12.08 -11.24
C ILE A 210 10.58 11.06 -10.43
N GLY A 211 9.94 10.17 -9.69
CA GLY A 211 10.58 9.13 -8.91
C GLY A 211 9.61 8.38 -8.01
N ALA A 212 9.97 7.13 -7.67
CA ALA A 212 9.27 6.34 -6.69
C ALA A 212 10.26 5.72 -5.69
N ALA A 213 10.06 5.99 -4.40
CA ALA A 213 10.84 5.41 -3.30
C ALA A 213 10.00 4.33 -2.61
N ILE A 214 10.53 3.12 -2.58
CA ILE A 214 9.83 1.88 -2.24
C ILE A 214 10.66 1.14 -1.19
N GLY A 215 10.07 0.78 -0.05
CA GLY A 215 10.79 0.05 0.99
C GLY A 215 10.00 -1.11 1.58
N GLY A 216 10.68 -2.24 1.87
CA GLY A 216 10.04 -3.42 2.45
C GLY A 216 8.97 -4.00 1.52
N LEU A 217 9.34 -4.43 0.31
CA LEU A 217 8.44 -4.71 -0.80
C LEU A 217 8.01 -6.18 -0.90
N LEU A 218 6.69 -6.44 -0.99
CA LEU A 218 6.12 -7.73 -1.34
C LEU A 218 6.08 -7.91 -2.86
N VAL A 219 6.83 -8.86 -3.39
CA VAL A 219 6.91 -9.11 -4.85
C VAL A 219 6.08 -10.30 -5.29
N HIS A 220 6.17 -11.42 -4.56
CA HIS A 220 5.52 -12.67 -4.93
C HIS A 220 4.69 -13.22 -3.77
N PRO A 221 3.36 -13.01 -3.75
CA PRO A 221 2.52 -13.35 -2.59
C PRO A 221 2.59 -14.81 -2.14
N ALA A 222 2.71 -15.77 -3.07
CA ALA A 222 2.83 -17.17 -2.69
C ALA A 222 4.16 -17.47 -1.99
N HIS A 223 5.28 -16.89 -2.44
CA HIS A 223 6.55 -17.00 -1.72
C HIS A 223 6.45 -16.39 -0.32
N ASN A 224 5.79 -15.23 -0.21
CA ASN A 224 5.60 -14.58 1.09
C ASN A 224 4.75 -15.42 2.04
N LEU A 225 3.71 -16.09 1.54
CA LEU A 225 2.91 -16.99 2.34
C LEU A 225 3.78 -18.12 2.92
N HIS A 226 4.61 -18.74 2.11
CA HIS A 226 5.59 -19.73 2.59
C HIS A 226 6.60 -19.13 3.55
N TYR A 227 7.07 -17.90 3.30
CA TYR A 227 8.07 -17.25 4.15
C TYR A 227 7.55 -17.00 5.56
N VAL A 228 6.33 -16.50 5.70
CA VAL A 228 5.74 -16.18 7.01
C VAL A 228 5.09 -17.39 7.70
N ASP A 229 4.87 -18.50 7.00
CA ASP A 229 4.27 -19.72 7.55
C ASP A 229 5.04 -20.21 8.78
N GLY A 230 4.37 -20.27 9.94
CA GLY A 230 4.97 -20.65 11.22
C GLY A 230 5.94 -19.64 11.82
N SER A 231 6.04 -18.41 11.30
CA SER A 231 6.86 -17.34 11.86
C SER A 231 6.32 -16.86 13.21
N LEU A 232 7.20 -16.23 14.01
CA LEU A 232 6.80 -15.76 15.34
C LEU A 232 5.89 -14.52 15.25
N MET A 233 6.27 -13.53 14.43
CA MET A 233 5.58 -12.24 14.38
C MET A 233 4.55 -12.18 13.26
N TRP A 234 4.84 -12.70 12.08
CA TRP A 234 4.12 -12.40 10.84
C TRP A 234 3.15 -13.49 10.38
N ALA A 235 3.04 -14.61 11.10
CA ALA A 235 2.22 -15.75 10.66
C ALA A 235 0.74 -15.41 10.47
N GLY A 236 0.19 -14.49 11.26
CA GLY A 236 -1.20 -14.05 11.14
C GLY A 236 -1.55 -13.34 9.83
N VAL A 237 -0.55 -12.77 9.16
CA VAL A 237 -0.72 -12.09 7.85
C VAL A 237 -1.23 -13.05 6.78
N MET A 238 -0.94 -14.36 6.88
CA MET A 238 -1.49 -15.36 5.94
C MET A 238 -3.01 -15.35 5.91
N ALA A 239 -3.64 -15.43 7.09
CA ALA A 239 -5.11 -15.43 7.18
C ALA A 239 -5.70 -14.09 6.74
N MET A 240 -5.04 -12.98 7.10
CA MET A 240 -5.46 -11.64 6.69
C MET A 240 -5.40 -11.47 5.17
N ALA A 241 -4.34 -11.94 4.52
CA ALA A 241 -4.21 -11.91 3.06
C ALA A 241 -5.28 -12.77 2.37
N LEU A 242 -5.60 -13.98 2.90
CA LEU A 242 -6.69 -14.80 2.36
C LEU A 242 -8.03 -14.05 2.38
N VAL A 243 -8.34 -13.38 3.49
CA VAL A 243 -9.60 -12.61 3.62
C VAL A 243 -9.62 -11.43 2.64
N GLY A 244 -8.55 -10.63 2.60
CA GLY A 244 -8.48 -9.45 1.72
C GLY A 244 -8.52 -9.82 0.24
N ILE A 245 -7.74 -10.82 -0.17
CA ILE A 245 -7.73 -11.34 -1.55
C ILE A 245 -9.10 -11.93 -1.93
N ALA A 246 -9.72 -12.71 -1.03
CA ALA A 246 -11.06 -13.26 -1.28
C ALA A 246 -12.09 -12.15 -1.54
N ARG A 247 -12.02 -11.08 -0.76
CA ARG A 247 -12.87 -9.90 -0.90
C ARG A 247 -12.62 -9.18 -2.21
N ALA A 248 -11.37 -8.86 -2.51
CA ALA A 248 -10.97 -8.14 -3.71
C ALA A 248 -11.38 -8.85 -5.02
N PHE A 249 -11.27 -10.17 -5.06
CA PHE A 249 -11.60 -10.96 -6.24
C PHE A 249 -13.03 -11.53 -6.25
N HIS A 250 -13.82 -11.30 -5.19
CA HIS A 250 -15.17 -11.88 -5.00
C HIS A 250 -15.17 -13.40 -5.08
N ILE A 251 -14.19 -14.04 -4.42
CA ILE A 251 -14.01 -15.50 -4.39
C ILE A 251 -14.17 -16.03 -2.96
N ASP A 252 -14.42 -17.33 -2.84
CA ASP A 252 -14.61 -17.98 -1.55
C ASP A 252 -13.55 -19.08 -1.33
N PHE A 253 -12.71 -18.89 -0.31
CA PHE A 253 -11.74 -19.89 0.13
C PHE A 253 -12.29 -20.84 1.21
N THR A 254 -13.47 -20.59 1.77
CA THR A 254 -14.08 -21.39 2.84
C THR A 254 -14.12 -22.91 2.53
N PRO A 255 -14.41 -23.35 1.29
CA PRO A 255 -14.42 -24.79 0.95
C PRO A 255 -13.08 -25.51 1.20
N TYR A 256 -11.96 -24.79 1.18
CA TYR A 256 -10.61 -25.30 1.34
C TYR A 256 -10.09 -25.23 2.77
N LEU A 257 -10.74 -24.43 3.64
CA LEU A 257 -10.32 -24.18 5.01
C LEU A 257 -10.86 -25.24 5.97
N SER A 258 -10.07 -25.55 7.00
CA SER A 258 -10.50 -26.29 8.18
C SER A 258 -11.51 -25.48 9.02
N ASP A 259 -12.22 -26.11 9.94
CA ASP A 259 -13.13 -25.40 10.87
C ASP A 259 -12.38 -24.29 11.63
N ARG A 260 -11.14 -24.57 12.04
CA ARG A 260 -10.26 -23.56 12.67
C ARG A 260 -9.90 -22.43 11.72
N GLY A 261 -9.56 -22.74 10.46
CA GLY A 261 -9.26 -21.74 9.45
C GLY A 261 -10.45 -20.81 9.18
N VAL A 262 -11.65 -21.38 9.06
CA VAL A 262 -12.89 -20.61 8.91
C VAL A 262 -13.12 -19.73 10.13
N GLN A 263 -12.93 -20.26 11.35
CA GLN A 263 -13.07 -19.48 12.57
C GLN A 263 -12.10 -18.29 12.59
N ILE A 264 -10.81 -18.53 12.31
CA ILE A 264 -9.79 -17.45 12.29
C ILE A 264 -10.15 -16.39 11.25
N CYS A 265 -10.49 -16.78 10.01
CA CYS A 265 -10.88 -15.83 8.97
C CYS A 265 -12.12 -15.00 9.36
N ASN A 266 -13.09 -15.59 10.04
CA ASN A 266 -14.26 -14.88 10.55
C ASN A 266 -13.91 -13.88 11.67
N GLU A 267 -12.99 -14.25 12.56
CA GLU A 267 -12.55 -13.39 13.66
C GLU A 267 -11.81 -12.14 13.18
N ILE A 268 -11.12 -12.22 12.04
CA ILE A 268 -10.26 -11.14 11.52
C ILE A 268 -10.92 -10.31 10.41
N GLN A 269 -12.20 -10.45 10.13
CA GLN A 269 -12.90 -9.74 9.04
C GLN A 269 -12.76 -8.20 9.08
N ALA A 270 -12.42 -7.63 10.23
CA ALA A 270 -12.18 -6.21 10.44
C ALA A 270 -10.88 -5.96 11.21
N ALA A 271 -9.91 -6.86 11.08
CA ALA A 271 -8.60 -6.74 11.71
C ALA A 271 -7.65 -5.91 10.85
N SER A 272 -6.76 -5.21 11.52
CA SER A 272 -5.59 -4.60 10.90
C SER A 272 -4.36 -5.47 11.02
N ILE A 273 -3.26 -5.01 10.42
CA ILE A 273 -1.95 -5.63 10.58
C ILE A 273 -1.54 -5.74 12.05
N VAL A 274 -1.83 -4.73 12.86
CA VAL A 274 -1.46 -4.71 14.29
C VAL A 274 -2.20 -5.78 15.09
N ASP A 275 -3.45 -6.11 14.70
CA ASP A 275 -4.28 -7.12 15.38
C ASP A 275 -3.80 -8.55 15.10
N VAL A 276 -3.11 -8.76 13.97
CA VAL A 276 -2.68 -10.10 13.54
C VAL A 276 -1.19 -10.37 13.80
N LEU A 277 -0.43 -9.34 14.21
CA LEU A 277 0.98 -9.51 14.56
C LEU A 277 1.19 -10.19 15.92
N GLY A 278 2.20 -11.04 16.01
CA GLY A 278 2.71 -11.57 17.27
C GLY A 278 1.76 -12.53 18.01
N LEU A 279 1.64 -12.36 19.30
CA LEU A 279 1.16 -13.31 20.30
C LEU A 279 -0.12 -14.10 19.97
N ARG A 280 -1.10 -13.50 19.31
CA ARG A 280 -2.38 -14.17 19.05
C ARG A 280 -2.28 -15.24 17.96
N TYR A 281 -1.45 -14.99 16.94
CA TYR A 281 -1.30 -15.86 15.76
C TYR A 281 0.15 -16.31 15.57
N GLU A 282 0.97 -16.23 16.64
CA GLU A 282 2.35 -16.69 16.59
C GLU A 282 2.42 -18.15 16.13
N ARG A 283 3.36 -18.43 15.22
CA ARG A 283 3.59 -19.78 14.69
C ARG A 283 2.39 -20.41 13.99
N LEU A 284 1.36 -19.64 13.63
CA LEU A 284 0.26 -20.12 12.79
C LEU A 284 0.84 -20.69 11.49
N LYS A 285 0.35 -21.87 11.08
CA LYS A 285 0.78 -22.54 9.87
C LYS A 285 -0.35 -22.66 8.88
N TRP A 286 0.00 -22.84 7.61
CA TRP A 286 -0.96 -23.18 6.57
C TRP A 286 -1.81 -24.40 6.95
N THR A 287 -1.17 -25.43 7.50
CA THR A 287 -1.85 -26.68 7.95
C THR A 287 -2.82 -26.49 9.12
N ASP A 288 -2.77 -25.36 9.82
CA ASP A 288 -3.77 -24.98 10.83
C ASP A 288 -5.01 -24.33 10.17
N LEU A 289 -4.82 -23.71 9.01
CA LEU A 289 -5.87 -23.00 8.28
C LEU A 289 -6.60 -23.89 7.27
N ALA A 290 -5.85 -24.76 6.53
CA ALA A 290 -6.39 -25.55 5.46
C ALA A 290 -6.85 -26.95 5.93
N LYS A 291 -7.76 -27.55 5.17
CA LYS A 291 -8.11 -28.98 5.32
C LYS A 291 -6.92 -29.85 4.97
N PRO A 292 -6.80 -31.08 5.55
CA PRO A 292 -5.67 -31.99 5.29
C PRO A 292 -5.45 -32.36 3.82
N GLU A 293 -6.51 -32.37 3.01
CA GLU A 293 -6.42 -32.62 1.56
C GLU A 293 -5.73 -31.48 0.78
N TYR A 294 -5.53 -30.32 1.40
CA TYR A 294 -4.82 -29.15 0.85
C TYR A 294 -3.55 -28.85 1.64
N PRO A 295 -2.51 -29.70 1.58
CA PRO A 295 -1.32 -29.61 2.43
C PRO A 295 -0.47 -28.37 2.15
N THR A 296 -0.60 -27.76 0.98
CA THR A 296 0.05 -26.50 0.60
C THR A 296 -0.95 -25.59 -0.10
N PRO A 297 -0.72 -24.26 -0.11
CA PRO A 297 -1.59 -23.32 -0.84
C PRO A 297 -1.71 -23.68 -2.34
N GLU A 298 -0.62 -24.15 -2.94
CA GLU A 298 -0.54 -24.51 -4.36
C GLU A 298 -1.40 -25.72 -4.73
N SER A 299 -1.83 -26.52 -3.75
CA SER A 299 -2.79 -27.61 -3.97
C SER A 299 -4.22 -27.10 -4.24
N ILE A 300 -4.45 -25.78 -4.18
CA ILE A 300 -5.73 -25.13 -4.46
C ILE A 300 -5.62 -24.34 -5.78
N PRO A 301 -6.18 -24.84 -6.90
CA PRO A 301 -6.10 -24.15 -8.21
C PRO A 301 -6.59 -22.69 -8.14
N LEU A 302 -7.71 -22.44 -7.44
CA LEU A 302 -8.25 -21.08 -7.26
C LEU A 302 -7.25 -20.13 -6.59
N TYR A 303 -6.48 -20.63 -5.60
CA TYR A 303 -5.43 -19.85 -4.97
C TYR A 303 -4.33 -19.49 -5.98
N VAL A 304 -3.82 -20.49 -6.73
CA VAL A 304 -2.75 -20.30 -7.72
C VAL A 304 -3.16 -19.31 -8.81
N GLU A 305 -4.35 -19.47 -9.38
CA GLU A 305 -4.90 -18.58 -10.41
C GLU A 305 -5.00 -17.11 -9.89
N THR A 306 -5.31 -16.96 -8.61
CA THR A 306 -5.50 -15.66 -7.99
C THR A 306 -4.18 -14.99 -7.66
N VAL A 307 -3.26 -15.69 -6.97
CA VAL A 307 -1.99 -15.08 -6.56
C VAL A 307 -1.07 -14.80 -7.73
N ASN A 308 -1.16 -15.54 -8.83
CA ASN A 308 -0.43 -15.25 -10.06
C ASN A 308 -0.78 -13.89 -10.68
N LYS A 309 -1.96 -13.34 -10.39
CA LYS A 309 -2.37 -11.99 -10.82
C LYS A 309 -1.81 -10.88 -9.93
N LEU A 310 -1.18 -11.25 -8.82
CA LEU A 310 -0.64 -10.33 -7.81
C LEU A 310 0.89 -10.30 -7.80
N ILE A 311 1.56 -11.00 -8.71
CA ILE A 311 3.02 -11.02 -8.82
C ILE A 311 3.50 -9.73 -9.46
N MET A 312 4.37 -8.98 -8.77
CA MET A 312 4.96 -7.75 -9.29
C MET A 312 5.89 -8.01 -10.48
N GLY A 313 6.04 -7.01 -11.32
CA GLY A 313 6.74 -7.14 -12.59
C GLY A 313 5.88 -7.76 -13.70
N THR A 314 4.59 -8.05 -13.45
CA THR A 314 3.65 -8.57 -14.47
C THR A 314 2.70 -7.49 -14.99
N GLY A 315 2.53 -6.39 -14.28
CA GLY A 315 1.65 -5.28 -14.65
C GLY A 315 2.25 -4.33 -15.68
N GLY A 316 3.57 -4.32 -15.80
CA GLY A 316 4.26 -3.42 -16.73
C GLY A 316 5.72 -3.19 -16.38
N THR A 317 6.26 -2.09 -16.89
CA THR A 317 7.63 -1.66 -16.59
C THR A 317 7.63 -0.18 -16.27
N PRO A 318 7.97 0.22 -15.02
CA PRO A 318 8.02 1.62 -14.63
C PRO A 318 8.89 2.47 -15.56
N ARG A 319 8.47 3.69 -15.87
CA ARG A 319 9.32 4.68 -16.57
C ARG A 319 10.03 5.59 -15.60
N THR A 320 9.38 5.90 -14.49
CA THR A 320 9.96 6.74 -13.43
C THR A 320 11.17 6.06 -12.79
N PRO A 321 12.21 6.81 -12.38
CA PRO A 321 13.33 6.27 -11.60
C PRO A 321 12.86 5.65 -10.28
N LEU A 322 13.50 4.55 -9.87
CA LEU A 322 13.15 3.82 -8.65
C LEU A 322 14.28 3.86 -7.62
N PHE A 323 13.92 4.08 -6.36
CA PHE A 323 14.76 3.78 -5.20
C PHE A 323 14.09 2.66 -4.40
N ILE A 324 14.74 1.51 -4.29
CA ILE A 324 14.20 0.32 -3.63
C ILE A 324 15.11 -0.04 -2.46
N GLY A 325 14.56 -0.07 -1.24
CA GLY A 325 15.28 -0.50 -0.04
C GLY A 325 14.64 -1.74 0.59
N GLN A 326 15.45 -2.77 0.90
CA GLN A 326 14.95 -4.04 1.40
C GLN A 326 15.79 -4.60 2.53
N GLY A 327 15.15 -4.98 3.65
CA GLY A 327 15.78 -5.70 4.74
C GLY A 327 16.00 -7.18 4.44
N ALA A 328 16.99 -7.80 5.10
CA ALA A 328 17.27 -9.24 5.00
C ALA A 328 17.55 -9.91 6.35
N GLY A 329 17.29 -9.23 7.48
CA GLY A 329 17.51 -9.68 8.84
C GLY A 329 16.27 -10.20 9.56
N GLY A 330 15.35 -10.87 8.86
CA GLY A 330 14.03 -11.30 9.35
C GLY A 330 14.03 -12.27 10.52
N GLU A 331 15.16 -12.95 10.77
CA GLU A 331 15.33 -13.81 11.94
C GLU A 331 15.16 -13.04 13.27
N ARG A 332 15.38 -11.73 13.26
CA ARG A 332 15.15 -10.85 14.42
C ARG A 332 13.67 -10.69 14.76
N GLU A 333 12.78 -10.92 13.79
CA GLU A 333 11.33 -10.94 13.95
C GLU A 333 10.76 -12.37 13.92
N GLY A 334 11.65 -13.37 14.02
CA GLY A 334 11.27 -14.78 14.15
C GLY A 334 10.82 -15.44 12.86
N THR A 335 11.26 -14.91 11.70
CA THR A 335 11.02 -15.54 10.40
C THR A 335 12.33 -16.08 9.85
N SER A 336 12.40 -17.41 9.64
CA SER A 336 13.62 -18.07 9.17
C SER A 336 13.81 -17.93 7.66
N GLY A 337 15.03 -17.53 7.27
CA GLY A 337 15.48 -17.52 5.87
C GLY A 337 15.89 -18.90 5.32
N ASN A 338 15.78 -19.98 6.10
CA ASN A 338 16.26 -21.31 5.73
C ASN A 338 15.23 -22.14 4.94
N LYS A 339 14.10 -21.54 4.53
CA LYS A 339 13.08 -22.24 3.75
C LYS A 339 13.55 -22.43 2.30
N PRO A 340 13.46 -23.67 1.76
CA PRO A 340 13.92 -24.00 0.40
C PRO A 340 13.28 -23.10 -0.65
N GLY A 341 14.10 -22.50 -1.52
CA GLY A 341 13.62 -21.65 -2.63
C GLY A 341 13.19 -20.22 -2.23
N ILE A 342 13.18 -19.90 -0.92
CA ILE A 342 12.74 -18.60 -0.39
C ILE A 342 13.95 -17.72 -0.02
N GLY A 343 14.83 -18.22 0.83
CA GLY A 343 16.01 -17.49 1.30
C GLY A 343 15.69 -16.39 2.33
N ALA A 344 16.67 -15.53 2.58
CA ALA A 344 16.57 -14.45 3.54
C ALA A 344 15.59 -13.35 3.09
N GLY A 345 14.92 -12.78 4.09
CA GLY A 345 14.07 -11.61 3.95
C GLY A 345 14.09 -10.76 5.22
N ASP A 346 13.23 -9.79 5.30
CA ASP A 346 13.19 -8.85 6.42
C ASP A 346 12.31 -9.30 7.61
N GLY A 347 11.58 -10.38 7.46
CA GLY A 347 10.60 -10.92 8.42
C GLY A 347 9.27 -11.21 7.76
N VAL A 348 8.86 -10.37 6.82
CA VAL A 348 7.65 -10.54 6.03
C VAL A 348 7.90 -10.51 4.52
N MET A 349 8.88 -9.74 4.04
CA MET A 349 9.22 -9.59 2.62
C MET A 349 10.53 -10.31 2.30
N ILE A 350 10.68 -10.81 1.07
CA ILE A 350 11.78 -11.68 0.66
C ILE A 350 12.79 -10.91 -0.19
N ALA A 351 14.02 -10.76 0.32
CA ALA A 351 15.06 -9.99 -0.36
C ALA A 351 15.43 -10.56 -1.74
N GLY A 352 15.38 -11.90 -1.90
CA GLY A 352 15.63 -12.56 -3.18
C GLY A 352 14.65 -12.18 -4.28
N ASP A 353 13.37 -12.06 -3.94
CA ASP A 353 12.32 -11.67 -4.88
C ASP A 353 12.46 -10.21 -5.32
N VAL A 354 12.75 -9.31 -4.35
CA VAL A 354 12.97 -7.89 -4.62
C VAL A 354 14.21 -7.67 -5.50
N ARG A 355 15.30 -8.42 -5.26
CA ARG A 355 16.48 -8.37 -6.13
C ARG A 355 16.15 -8.73 -7.57
N THR A 356 15.35 -9.79 -7.77
CA THR A 356 14.96 -10.22 -9.12
C THR A 356 14.09 -9.19 -9.81
N LEU A 357 13.13 -8.58 -9.11
CA LEU A 357 12.32 -7.50 -9.65
C LEU A 357 13.17 -6.30 -10.06
N ALA A 358 14.05 -5.83 -9.17
CA ALA A 358 14.96 -4.73 -9.44
C ALA A 358 15.86 -4.99 -10.68
N ARG A 359 16.42 -6.21 -10.78
CA ARG A 359 17.21 -6.64 -11.95
C ARG A 359 16.38 -6.72 -13.23
N LYS A 360 15.12 -7.13 -13.15
CA LYS A 360 14.19 -7.14 -14.30
C LYS A 360 14.00 -5.74 -14.86
N TYR A 361 13.79 -4.74 -14.01
CA TYR A 361 13.69 -3.34 -14.44
C TYR A 361 15.00 -2.80 -14.98
N CYS A 362 16.13 -3.13 -14.36
CA CYS A 362 17.45 -2.81 -14.88
C CYS A 362 17.67 -3.39 -16.28
N ALA A 363 17.31 -4.65 -16.50
CA ALA A 363 17.41 -5.31 -17.82
C ALA A 363 16.52 -4.67 -18.89
N ALA A 364 15.42 -4.05 -18.48
CA ALA A 364 14.56 -3.25 -19.34
C ALA A 364 15.05 -1.80 -19.54
N GLY A 365 16.28 -1.48 -19.11
CA GLY A 365 16.89 -0.17 -19.26
C GLY A 365 16.35 0.89 -18.30
N ARG A 366 15.78 0.50 -17.16
CA ARG A 366 15.24 1.44 -16.18
C ARG A 366 16.29 1.84 -15.15
N THR A 367 16.16 3.06 -14.64
CA THR A 367 17.03 3.59 -13.60
C THR A 367 16.58 3.08 -12.24
N VAL A 368 17.36 2.19 -11.63
CA VAL A 368 17.07 1.59 -10.33
C VAL A 368 18.25 1.78 -9.39
N HIS A 369 18.01 2.39 -8.24
CA HIS A 369 18.91 2.39 -7.09
C HIS A 369 18.36 1.41 -6.05
N TYR A 370 19.13 0.34 -5.76
CA TYR A 370 18.73 -0.72 -4.82
C TYR A 370 19.67 -0.73 -3.63
N GLU A 371 19.10 -0.69 -2.44
CA GLU A 371 19.81 -0.86 -1.17
C GLU A 371 19.30 -2.10 -0.44
N GLU A 372 20.21 -2.93 0.07
CA GLU A 372 19.87 -4.09 0.89
C GLU A 372 20.47 -3.95 2.29
N TYR A 373 19.64 -4.14 3.30
CA TYR A 373 19.99 -4.00 4.70
C TYR A 373 20.12 -5.39 5.32
N ASP A 374 21.25 -6.07 5.10
CA ASP A 374 21.47 -7.49 5.42
C ASP A 374 21.15 -7.86 6.88
N ALA A 375 21.38 -6.94 7.84
CA ALA A 375 21.19 -7.20 9.26
C ALA A 375 19.87 -6.64 9.84
N LEU A 376 19.04 -5.99 9.06
CA LEU A 376 17.83 -5.32 9.53
C LEU A 376 16.57 -6.08 9.14
N SER A 377 15.67 -6.19 10.11
CA SER A 377 14.33 -6.71 9.91
C SER A 377 13.40 -5.65 9.31
N HIS A 378 12.16 -6.03 9.01
CA HIS A 378 11.16 -5.17 8.39
C HIS A 378 10.99 -3.84 9.15
N ILE A 379 10.74 -3.89 10.45
CA ILE A 379 10.54 -2.69 11.27
C ILE A 379 11.81 -1.84 11.35
N PHE A 380 12.98 -2.48 11.52
CA PHE A 380 14.24 -1.74 11.68
C PHE A 380 14.80 -1.18 10.37
N SER A 381 14.48 -1.78 9.22
CA SER A 381 14.90 -1.27 7.92
C SER A 381 14.31 0.11 7.61
N LEU A 382 13.10 0.39 8.09
CA LEU A 382 12.46 1.70 7.95
C LEU A 382 13.35 2.84 8.46
N ALA A 383 14.07 2.63 9.57
CA ALA A 383 14.90 3.67 10.18
C ALA A 383 16.07 4.12 9.30
N LEU A 384 16.61 3.24 8.44
CA LEU A 384 17.66 3.60 7.49
C LEU A 384 17.07 4.01 6.13
N TRP A 385 16.04 3.30 5.67
CA TRP A 385 15.41 3.58 4.39
C TRP A 385 14.75 4.96 4.32
N LEU A 386 14.07 5.38 5.38
CA LEU A 386 13.30 6.63 5.36
C LEU A 386 14.16 7.88 5.11
N PRO A 387 15.25 8.15 5.86
CA PRO A 387 16.09 9.31 5.59
C PRO A 387 16.73 9.25 4.19
N ASN A 388 17.12 8.05 3.71
CA ASN A 388 17.69 7.88 2.38
C ASN A 388 16.64 8.15 1.28
N SER A 389 15.39 7.68 1.47
CA SER A 389 14.29 7.92 0.54
C SER A 389 13.91 9.40 0.46
N ILE A 390 13.84 10.10 1.60
CA ILE A 390 13.59 11.55 1.64
C ILE A 390 14.68 12.32 0.90
N ALA A 391 15.95 12.01 1.16
CA ALA A 391 17.08 12.65 0.49
C ALA A 391 17.07 12.36 -1.02
N TRP A 392 16.78 11.11 -1.42
CA TRP A 392 16.70 10.72 -2.83
C TRP A 392 15.55 11.43 -3.56
N ILE A 393 14.36 11.51 -2.95
CA ILE A 393 13.20 12.23 -3.52
C ILE A 393 13.52 13.72 -3.71
N LYS A 394 14.13 14.38 -2.71
CA LYS A 394 14.52 15.80 -2.83
C LYS A 394 15.48 16.04 -4.00
N GLN A 395 16.38 15.11 -4.27
CA GLN A 395 17.27 15.17 -5.45
C GLN A 395 16.46 15.06 -6.76
N ARG A 396 15.33 14.31 -6.79
CA ARG A 396 14.46 14.26 -7.99
C ARG A 396 13.82 15.62 -8.25
N PHE A 397 13.30 16.28 -7.22
CA PHE A 397 12.78 17.65 -7.36
C PHE A 397 13.85 18.69 -7.73
N ALA A 398 15.09 18.46 -7.35
CA ALA A 398 16.23 19.28 -7.76
C ALA A 398 16.76 18.92 -9.16
N GLU A 399 16.06 18.06 -9.92
CA GLU A 399 16.41 17.62 -11.28
C GLU A 399 17.80 16.97 -11.41
N SER A 400 18.36 16.50 -10.29
CA SER A 400 19.62 15.76 -10.31
C SER A 400 19.46 14.43 -11.03
N THR A 401 20.48 13.95 -11.72
CA THR A 401 20.47 12.62 -12.34
C THR A 401 20.18 11.56 -11.28
N ALA A 402 19.23 10.67 -11.55
CA ALA A 402 18.91 9.58 -10.63
C ALA A 402 20.09 8.59 -10.53
N PRO A 403 20.59 8.30 -9.33
CA PRO A 403 21.60 7.26 -9.16
C PRO A 403 21.07 5.89 -9.54
N GLN A 404 21.96 5.01 -10.02
CA GLN A 404 21.64 3.61 -10.29
C GLN A 404 22.81 2.72 -9.91
N ASN A 405 22.51 1.47 -9.53
CA ASN A 405 23.52 0.47 -9.23
C ASN A 405 23.17 -0.92 -9.80
N CYS A 406 22.53 -0.94 -10.95
CA CYS A 406 22.03 -2.14 -11.63
C CYS A 406 23.07 -3.27 -11.76
N SER A 407 24.34 -2.93 -12.02
CA SER A 407 25.43 -3.91 -12.19
C SER A 407 25.84 -4.60 -10.88
N SER A 408 25.51 -4.03 -9.72
CA SER A 408 25.89 -4.55 -8.40
C SER A 408 24.79 -5.32 -7.69
N ILE A 409 23.55 -5.35 -8.24
CA ILE A 409 22.45 -6.07 -7.62
C ILE A 409 22.68 -7.58 -7.72
N ARG A 410 22.77 -8.25 -6.58
CA ARG A 410 22.96 -9.71 -6.50
C ARG A 410 21.82 -10.47 -7.19
N PRO A 411 22.03 -11.70 -7.71
CA PRO A 411 20.94 -12.55 -8.16
C PRO A 411 19.91 -12.82 -7.06
N GLY A 412 18.65 -13.05 -7.46
CA GLY A 412 17.56 -13.36 -6.55
C GLY A 412 16.78 -14.61 -6.97
N ASN A 413 15.59 -14.78 -6.39
CA ASN A 413 14.72 -15.91 -6.64
C ASN A 413 14.02 -15.79 -8.02
N PRO A 414 13.61 -16.89 -8.66
CA PRO A 414 12.66 -16.81 -9.77
C PRO A 414 11.31 -16.29 -9.27
N ILE A 415 10.75 -15.29 -9.97
CA ILE A 415 9.45 -14.69 -9.65
C ILE A 415 8.39 -14.93 -10.74
N GLY A 416 8.50 -16.04 -11.45
CA GLY A 416 7.52 -16.42 -12.46
C GLY A 416 6.23 -16.93 -11.85
N PRO A 417 5.13 -16.99 -12.66
CA PRO A 417 3.87 -17.56 -12.23
C PRO A 417 4.02 -19.04 -11.78
N ILE A 418 3.24 -19.42 -10.78
CA ILE A 418 3.16 -20.82 -10.32
C ILE A 418 2.32 -21.62 -11.32
N PRO A 419 2.73 -22.82 -11.74
CA PRO A 419 1.90 -23.68 -12.56
C PRO A 419 0.57 -24.04 -11.86
N VAL A 420 -0.54 -23.91 -12.57
CA VAL A 420 -1.84 -24.42 -12.10
C VAL A 420 -1.84 -25.93 -12.33
N SER A 421 -1.94 -26.71 -11.27
CA SER A 421 -1.92 -28.19 -11.31
C SER A 421 -3.32 -28.78 -11.49
#